data_02797aadc9019b1dcad61835f8438920
#
_entry.id   02797aadc9019b1dcad61835f8438920
#
_cell.length_a   1.000
_cell.length_b   1.000
_cell.length_c   1.000
_cell.angle_alpha   90.00
_cell.angle_beta   90.00
_cell.angle_gamma   90.00
#
_symmetry.space_group_name_H-M   'P 1'
#
loop_
_entity.id
_entity.type
_entity.pdbx_description
1 polymer ?
#
loop_
_entity_poly.entity_id
_entity_poly.type
_entity_poly.pdbx_seq_one_letter_code
_entity_poly.pdbx_strand_id
1 'polypeptide(L)'
;MTALASLLVAATVAANPFEKPGLPAYLWNQPEPVNLPELLVTAAGERVVSSAAWERVRRPEILKLFEDCVYGRRPVGRPDGLAFADEAPEKTMMDGRAIRRQVAISFKAPKGEGVIHALAFLPIAEKPTPSFVLICNRPRAKNLDPERMTRTEFWPAEEIVSRGYAAIAFYYEDVAPDRYDGFASGVYPLYGDPAARTETDWGALSAWAWGASRVMDWIETEPRLDAKAVAVIGHSRGGKTSLWAGATDTRFALTCVNDSGCGGARLNHLLLSNAETIGFLRGAQPHWMCAAWGRWGGRELDAPFDQHQLMALVAPRLLAVGSASRDMGAGPYGEYLSAKLASPAWELYGRRGLVSAAFPKAGEARQEGSLSYHLRAGEHDLKLSDWNRYMDFFDRSQKK
;
A
#
# COMPACT_ATOMS: atom_id res chain seq x y z
N MET A 1 -65.56 5.73 32.18
CA MET A 1 -64.23 6.31 31.92
C MET A 1 -63.19 5.41 32.56
N THR A 2 -62.70 4.44 31.80
CA THR A 2 -61.68 3.46 32.22
C THR A 2 -60.35 3.79 31.62
N ALA A 3 -59.38 4.12 32.47
CA ALA A 3 -58.03 4.42 32.09
C ALA A 3 -57.28 3.10 31.77
N LEU A 4 -56.82 2.92 30.53
CA LEU A 4 -55.85 1.89 30.15
C LEU A 4 -54.46 2.34 30.59
N ALA A 5 -53.87 1.62 31.55
CA ALA A 5 -52.48 1.73 31.91
C ALA A 5 -51.65 0.92 30.90
N SER A 6 -50.85 1.58 30.08
CA SER A 6 -49.90 0.92 29.20
C SER A 6 -48.69 0.47 30.03
N LEU A 7 -48.53 -0.85 30.23
CA LEU A 7 -47.27 -1.44 30.73
C LEU A 7 -46.25 -1.38 29.61
N LEU A 8 -45.23 -0.52 29.73
CA LEU A 8 -43.99 -0.65 28.98
C LEU A 8 -43.19 -1.84 29.59
N VAL A 9 -43.20 -2.96 28.89
CA VAL A 9 -42.26 -4.05 29.17
C VAL A 9 -40.89 -3.60 28.59
N ALA A 10 -39.98 -3.19 29.46
CA ALA A 10 -38.59 -3.03 29.09
C ALA A 10 -38.01 -4.38 28.70
N ALA A 11 -37.89 -4.64 27.41
CA ALA A 11 -37.18 -5.82 26.93
C ALA A 11 -35.71 -5.66 27.34
N THR A 12 -35.26 -6.41 28.32
CA THR A 12 -33.84 -6.61 28.61
C THR A 12 -33.22 -7.27 27.38
N VAL A 13 -32.48 -6.51 26.59
CA VAL A 13 -31.67 -7.05 25.52
C VAL A 13 -30.67 -8.00 26.18
N ALA A 14 -30.83 -9.29 25.95
CA ALA A 14 -29.90 -10.29 26.43
C ALA A 14 -28.50 -9.93 25.88
N ALA A 15 -27.46 -9.92 26.75
CA ALA A 15 -26.10 -9.66 26.34
C ALA A 15 -25.73 -10.63 25.22
N ASN A 16 -25.21 -10.09 24.12
CA ASN A 16 -24.75 -10.91 23.00
C ASN A 16 -23.59 -11.80 23.49
N PRO A 17 -23.69 -13.13 23.47
CA PRO A 17 -22.67 -14.04 24.00
C PRO A 17 -21.34 -13.96 23.24
N PHE A 18 -21.31 -13.28 22.08
CA PHE A 18 -20.14 -13.07 21.26
C PHE A 18 -19.51 -11.68 21.43
N GLU A 19 -20.06 -10.86 22.35
CA GLU A 19 -19.53 -9.53 22.60
C GLU A 19 -18.07 -9.60 23.11
N LYS A 20 -17.16 -8.98 22.37
CA LYS A 20 -15.75 -8.83 22.75
C LYS A 20 -15.51 -7.36 23.14
N PRO A 21 -15.40 -7.05 24.43
CA PRO A 21 -15.20 -5.66 24.88
C PRO A 21 -14.00 -4.99 24.21
N GLY A 22 -14.20 -3.78 23.71
CA GLY A 22 -13.16 -3.00 23.02
C GLY A 22 -13.05 -3.26 21.53
N LEU A 23 -13.79 -4.22 20.95
CA LEU A 23 -13.91 -4.41 19.51
C LEU A 23 -15.23 -3.84 18.99
N PRO A 24 -15.24 -3.26 17.77
CA PRO A 24 -16.48 -2.94 17.06
C PRO A 24 -17.37 -4.16 16.90
N ALA A 25 -18.69 -3.98 16.93
CA ALA A 25 -19.67 -5.09 16.89
C ALA A 25 -19.47 -6.05 15.71
N TYR A 26 -19.05 -5.55 14.54
CA TYR A 26 -18.82 -6.36 13.36
C TYR A 26 -17.60 -7.31 13.49
N LEU A 27 -16.77 -7.15 14.52
CA LEU A 27 -15.62 -8.01 14.78
C LEU A 27 -15.89 -9.09 15.83
N TRP A 28 -17.02 -9.06 16.54
CA TRP A 28 -17.28 -9.99 17.65
C TRP A 28 -17.30 -11.46 17.24
N ASN A 29 -17.72 -11.75 16.03
CA ASN A 29 -17.84 -13.11 15.49
C ASN A 29 -16.81 -13.39 14.37
N GLN A 30 -15.67 -12.68 14.37
CA GLN A 30 -14.66 -12.92 13.35
C GLN A 30 -13.96 -14.26 13.58
N PRO A 31 -13.82 -15.10 12.56
CA PRO A 31 -13.07 -16.34 12.67
C PRO A 31 -11.57 -16.04 12.84
N GLU A 32 -10.87 -16.97 13.49
CA GLU A 32 -9.41 -16.97 13.43
C GLU A 32 -8.94 -17.38 12.02
N PRO A 33 -7.74 -16.96 11.59
CA PRO A 33 -7.17 -17.41 10.32
C PRO A 33 -7.06 -18.93 10.28
N VAL A 34 -7.41 -19.53 9.15
CA VAL A 34 -7.43 -21.00 8.95
C VAL A 34 -6.35 -21.37 7.94
N ASN A 35 -5.57 -22.42 8.22
CA ASN A 35 -4.53 -22.95 7.32
C ASN A 35 -3.50 -21.87 6.87
N LEU A 36 -3.18 -20.93 7.74
CA LEU A 36 -2.31 -19.81 7.39
C LEU A 36 -0.91 -20.32 7.01
N PRO A 37 -0.35 -19.95 5.82
CA PRO A 37 1.00 -20.33 5.45
C PRO A 37 2.04 -19.80 6.43
N GLU A 38 2.97 -20.64 6.88
CA GLU A 38 3.98 -20.24 7.85
C GLU A 38 4.96 -19.21 7.26
N LEU A 39 5.21 -18.13 7.99
CA LEU A 39 6.10 -17.05 7.54
C LEU A 39 7.56 -17.50 7.54
N LEU A 40 8.04 -18.05 8.66
CA LEU A 40 9.43 -18.35 8.91
C LEU A 40 9.75 -19.86 8.73
N VAL A 41 9.13 -20.49 7.75
CA VAL A 41 9.45 -21.85 7.29
C VAL A 41 9.67 -21.81 5.78
N THR A 42 10.81 -22.36 5.33
CA THR A 42 11.15 -22.42 3.90
C THR A 42 10.27 -23.44 3.15
N ALA A 43 10.29 -23.41 1.83
CA ALA A 43 9.61 -24.41 1.00
C ALA A 43 10.11 -25.85 1.25
N ALA A 44 11.33 -26.01 1.75
CA ALA A 44 11.90 -27.29 2.15
C ALA A 44 11.51 -27.72 3.58
N GLY A 45 10.69 -26.95 4.31
CA GLY A 45 10.28 -27.24 5.68
C GLY A 45 11.27 -26.80 6.75
N GLU A 46 12.32 -26.07 6.41
CA GLU A 46 13.34 -25.60 7.37
C GLU A 46 12.92 -24.31 8.07
N ARG A 47 13.15 -24.21 9.38
CA ARG A 47 12.88 -22.99 10.15
C ARG A 47 13.91 -21.91 9.88
N VAL A 48 13.44 -20.69 9.64
CA VAL A 48 14.24 -19.49 9.45
C VAL A 48 14.43 -18.79 10.80
N VAL A 49 15.66 -18.79 11.32
CA VAL A 49 15.98 -18.27 12.65
C VAL A 49 16.98 -17.10 12.63
N SER A 50 17.36 -16.63 11.44
CA SER A 50 18.29 -15.51 11.29
C SER A 50 17.94 -14.64 10.08
N SER A 51 18.35 -13.35 10.13
CA SER A 51 18.20 -12.44 9.00
C SER A 51 18.98 -12.92 7.77
N ALA A 52 20.12 -13.57 7.94
CA ALA A 52 20.90 -14.13 6.82
C ALA A 52 20.16 -15.27 6.09
N ALA A 53 19.50 -16.18 6.83
CA ALA A 53 18.68 -17.23 6.26
C ALA A 53 17.42 -16.66 5.58
N TRP A 54 16.82 -15.63 6.21
CA TRP A 54 15.70 -14.89 5.62
C TRP A 54 16.07 -14.28 4.27
N GLU A 55 17.11 -13.45 4.19
CA GLU A 55 17.53 -12.76 2.96
C GLU A 55 17.95 -13.72 1.85
N ARG A 56 18.66 -14.80 2.21
CA ARG A 56 19.22 -15.72 1.22
C ARG A 56 18.22 -16.74 0.70
N VAL A 57 17.25 -17.16 1.51
CA VAL A 57 16.35 -18.26 1.17
C VAL A 57 14.88 -17.84 1.20
N ARG A 58 14.35 -17.51 2.39
CA ARG A 58 12.89 -17.38 2.54
C ARG A 58 12.31 -16.15 1.86
N ARG A 59 12.97 -15.01 1.96
CA ARG A 59 12.53 -13.78 1.29
C ARG A 59 12.43 -13.95 -0.24
N PRO A 60 13.43 -14.51 -0.94
CA PRO A 60 13.33 -14.84 -2.37
C PRO A 60 12.20 -15.84 -2.71
N GLU A 61 11.98 -16.87 -1.86
CA GLU A 61 10.86 -17.82 -2.07
C GLU A 61 9.52 -17.11 -2.02
N ILE A 62 9.30 -16.26 -1.00
CA ILE A 62 8.06 -15.51 -0.86
C ILE A 62 7.90 -14.51 -2.02
N LEU A 63 8.95 -13.78 -2.38
CA LEU A 63 8.90 -12.84 -3.50
C LEU A 63 8.47 -13.55 -4.79
N LYS A 64 9.13 -14.67 -5.11
CA LYS A 64 8.79 -15.49 -6.29
C LYS A 64 7.35 -16.00 -6.23
N LEU A 65 6.87 -16.40 -5.05
CA LEU A 65 5.49 -16.88 -4.87
C LEU A 65 4.47 -15.77 -5.20
N PHE A 66 4.72 -14.53 -4.77
CA PHE A 66 3.86 -13.39 -5.10
C PHE A 66 3.97 -12.96 -6.58
N GLU A 67 5.15 -13.09 -7.19
CA GLU A 67 5.32 -12.88 -8.62
C GLU A 67 4.56 -13.93 -9.45
N ASP A 68 4.62 -15.20 -9.05
CA ASP A 68 4.00 -16.28 -9.80
C ASP A 68 2.48 -16.38 -9.61
N CYS A 69 1.99 -16.01 -8.42
CA CYS A 69 0.61 -16.29 -8.02
C CYS A 69 -0.27 -15.05 -7.85
N VAL A 70 0.30 -13.84 -7.72
CA VAL A 70 -0.48 -12.65 -7.37
C VAL A 70 -0.25 -11.48 -8.31
N TYR A 71 0.95 -10.87 -8.29
CA TYR A 71 1.20 -9.62 -9.01
C TYR A 71 1.71 -9.82 -10.43
N GLY A 72 2.24 -11.01 -10.73
CA GLY A 72 2.87 -11.35 -12.00
C GLY A 72 4.33 -10.89 -12.10
N ARG A 73 5.06 -11.53 -12.99
CA ARG A 73 6.47 -11.28 -13.25
C ARG A 73 6.64 -10.06 -14.13
N ARG A 74 7.42 -9.09 -13.68
CA ARG A 74 7.77 -7.93 -14.48
C ARG A 74 8.84 -8.30 -15.49
N PRO A 75 8.69 -7.92 -16.77
CA PRO A 75 9.69 -8.21 -17.81
C PRO A 75 10.93 -7.34 -17.71
N VAL A 76 10.89 -6.27 -16.90
CA VAL A 76 11.94 -5.26 -16.79
C VAL A 76 12.05 -4.74 -15.35
N GLY A 77 13.28 -4.52 -14.91
CA GLY A 77 13.61 -3.75 -13.70
C GLY A 77 13.72 -2.26 -14.00
N ARG A 78 14.92 -1.70 -13.87
CA ARG A 78 15.25 -0.34 -14.32
C ARG A 78 15.43 -0.38 -15.84
N PRO A 79 14.67 0.40 -16.64
CA PRO A 79 14.79 0.39 -18.09
C PRO A 79 16.02 1.15 -18.56
N ASP A 80 16.45 0.88 -19.78
CA ASP A 80 17.51 1.64 -20.44
C ASP A 80 17.02 3.03 -20.86
N GLY A 81 17.95 3.94 -21.10
CA GLY A 81 17.68 5.28 -21.63
C GLY A 81 16.75 6.12 -20.73
N LEU A 82 16.79 5.90 -19.41
CA LEU A 82 16.09 6.77 -18.45
C LEU A 82 16.62 8.20 -18.57
N ALA A 83 15.69 9.15 -18.76
CA ALA A 83 15.96 10.57 -18.79
C ALA A 83 14.91 11.34 -17.99
N PHE A 84 15.34 12.44 -17.39
CA PHE A 84 14.50 13.28 -16.54
C PHE A 84 14.57 14.71 -17.08
N ALA A 85 13.41 15.28 -17.42
CA ALA A 85 13.31 16.62 -17.96
C ALA A 85 12.19 17.41 -17.29
N ASP A 86 12.42 18.68 -17.02
CA ASP A 86 11.36 19.56 -16.56
C ASP A 86 10.36 19.84 -17.69
N GLU A 87 9.08 19.64 -17.44
CA GLU A 87 7.98 19.94 -18.39
C GLU A 87 7.54 21.41 -18.32
N ALA A 88 7.87 22.10 -17.24
CA ALA A 88 7.64 23.51 -17.02
C ALA A 88 8.73 24.11 -16.14
N PRO A 89 8.98 25.43 -16.25
CA PRO A 89 9.91 26.10 -15.36
C PRO A 89 9.59 25.86 -13.88
N GLU A 90 10.62 25.75 -13.06
CA GLU A 90 10.44 25.73 -11.60
C GLU A 90 9.67 26.98 -11.14
N LYS A 91 8.81 26.80 -10.15
CA LYS A 91 8.00 27.90 -9.61
C LYS A 91 7.97 27.84 -8.10
N THR A 92 8.27 28.98 -7.48
CA THR A 92 8.08 29.14 -6.03
C THR A 92 6.59 29.15 -5.71
N MET A 93 6.17 28.32 -4.76
CA MET A 93 4.79 28.08 -4.38
C MET A 93 4.63 28.09 -2.86
N MET A 94 3.38 28.01 -2.39
CA MET A 94 3.05 27.86 -0.96
C MET A 94 3.66 28.95 -0.09
N ASP A 95 3.48 30.21 -0.50
CA ASP A 95 3.98 31.41 0.19
C ASP A 95 5.51 31.40 0.39
N GLY A 96 6.24 30.96 -0.65
CA GLY A 96 7.70 30.92 -0.62
C GLY A 96 8.31 29.70 0.09
N ARG A 97 7.49 28.70 0.45
CA ARG A 97 7.97 27.52 1.22
C ARG A 97 8.39 26.35 0.37
N ALA A 98 7.97 26.29 -0.89
CA ALA A 98 8.27 25.16 -1.77
C ALA A 98 8.60 25.59 -3.20
N ILE A 99 9.38 24.75 -3.88
CA ILE A 99 9.60 24.80 -5.33
C ILE A 99 8.73 23.72 -5.97
N ARG A 100 7.86 24.11 -6.91
CA ARG A 100 7.14 23.18 -7.77
C ARG A 100 8.04 22.69 -8.88
N ARG A 101 8.03 21.36 -9.10
CA ARG A 101 8.61 20.72 -10.28
C ARG A 101 7.56 19.86 -10.97
N GLN A 102 7.58 19.86 -12.29
CA GLN A 102 6.84 18.94 -13.14
C GLN A 102 7.86 18.20 -13.98
N VAL A 103 7.97 16.89 -13.81
CA VAL A 103 9.09 16.12 -14.37
C VAL A 103 8.56 15.01 -15.27
N ALA A 104 8.98 15.02 -16.54
CA ALA A 104 8.84 13.88 -17.44
C ALA A 104 9.97 12.88 -17.15
N ILE A 105 9.59 11.66 -16.81
CA ILE A 105 10.48 10.51 -16.62
C ILE A 105 10.34 9.64 -17.85
N SER A 106 11.23 9.83 -18.83
CA SER A 106 11.22 9.10 -20.10
C SER A 106 12.11 7.87 -20.03
N PHE A 107 11.74 6.81 -20.74
CA PHE A 107 12.49 5.56 -20.80
C PHE A 107 12.34 4.88 -22.16
N LYS A 108 13.36 4.09 -22.53
CA LYS A 108 13.35 3.24 -23.72
C LYS A 108 12.90 1.83 -23.36
N ALA A 109 12.19 1.22 -24.27
CA ALA A 109 11.73 -0.16 -24.20
C ALA A 109 11.95 -0.87 -25.53
N PRO A 110 11.93 -2.21 -25.60
CA PRO A 110 12.18 -2.95 -26.85
C PRO A 110 11.28 -2.59 -28.04
N LYS A 111 10.06 -2.11 -27.75
CA LYS A 111 9.04 -1.80 -28.79
C LYS A 111 8.63 -0.31 -28.80
N GLY A 112 9.41 0.59 -28.23
CA GLY A 112 9.12 2.02 -28.23
C GLY A 112 9.63 2.75 -27.00
N GLU A 113 9.03 3.87 -26.71
CA GLU A 113 9.38 4.72 -25.58
C GLU A 113 8.16 5.00 -24.72
N GLY A 114 8.36 5.26 -23.42
CA GLY A 114 7.33 5.64 -22.50
C GLY A 114 7.72 6.85 -21.68
N VAL A 115 6.72 7.49 -21.07
CA VAL A 115 6.90 8.63 -20.17
C VAL A 115 5.94 8.51 -18.99
N ILE A 116 6.44 8.87 -17.79
CA ILE A 116 5.66 9.01 -16.56
C ILE A 116 5.83 10.45 -16.09
N HIS A 117 4.74 11.09 -15.71
CA HIS A 117 4.74 12.49 -15.27
C HIS A 117 4.68 12.57 -13.75
N ALA A 118 5.69 13.15 -13.13
CA ALA A 118 5.74 13.40 -11.69
C ALA A 118 5.51 14.89 -11.41
N LEU A 119 4.63 15.17 -10.45
CA LEU A 119 4.45 16.50 -9.86
C LEU A 119 5.04 16.49 -8.46
N ALA A 120 5.90 17.47 -8.18
CA ALA A 120 6.58 17.57 -6.90
C ALA A 120 6.55 19.00 -6.36
N PHE A 121 6.41 19.10 -5.03
CA PHE A 121 6.62 20.32 -4.25
C PHE A 121 7.74 20.05 -3.26
N LEU A 122 8.90 20.63 -3.50
CA LEU A 122 10.12 20.46 -2.72
C LEU A 122 10.20 21.58 -1.69
N PRO A 123 10.31 21.30 -0.38
CA PRO A 123 10.56 22.34 0.62
C PRO A 123 11.82 23.14 0.29
N ILE A 124 11.79 24.45 0.51
CA ILE A 124 13.00 25.28 0.45
C ILE A 124 13.73 25.08 1.78
N ALA A 125 14.81 24.32 1.76
CA ALA A 125 15.57 23.91 2.94
C ALA A 125 17.07 23.91 2.66
N GLU A 126 17.89 24.04 3.71
CA GLU A 126 19.36 24.01 3.62
C GLU A 126 19.92 22.60 3.36
N LYS A 127 19.17 21.57 3.72
CA LYS A 127 19.58 20.16 3.58
C LYS A 127 18.60 19.41 2.70
N PRO A 128 19.04 18.32 2.05
CA PRO A 128 18.13 17.43 1.33
C PRO A 128 16.98 16.97 2.22
N THR A 129 15.76 17.04 1.69
CA THR A 129 14.53 16.76 2.46
C THR A 129 14.03 15.33 2.21
N PRO A 130 13.47 14.67 3.22
CA PRO A 130 12.75 13.42 3.03
C PRO A 130 11.51 13.65 2.16
N SER A 131 10.94 12.59 1.60
CA SER A 131 9.81 12.71 0.67
C SER A 131 8.75 11.63 0.84
N PHE A 132 7.52 11.98 0.41
CA PHE A 132 6.43 11.05 0.21
C PHE A 132 6.07 10.99 -1.28
N VAL A 133 6.06 9.79 -1.85
CA VAL A 133 5.65 9.51 -3.23
C VAL A 133 4.25 8.90 -3.21
N LEU A 134 3.24 9.67 -3.61
CA LEU A 134 1.87 9.21 -3.74
C LEU A 134 1.66 8.54 -5.11
N ILE A 135 1.22 7.29 -5.10
CA ILE A 135 0.64 6.62 -6.25
C ILE A 135 -0.80 7.11 -6.38
N CYS A 136 -1.03 8.14 -7.19
CA CYS A 136 -2.34 8.80 -7.29
C CYS A 136 -3.30 7.98 -8.17
N ASN A 137 -4.28 7.37 -7.54
CA ASN A 137 -5.36 6.59 -8.17
C ASN A 137 -6.72 7.32 -8.12
N ARG A 138 -6.70 8.64 -8.00
CA ARG A 138 -7.88 9.52 -8.07
C ARG A 138 -7.76 10.44 -9.29
N PRO A 139 -8.84 11.02 -9.80
CA PRO A 139 -8.82 11.86 -10.99
C PRO A 139 -7.74 12.94 -10.93
N ARG A 140 -6.83 12.93 -11.91
CA ARG A 140 -5.67 13.83 -12.02
C ARG A 140 -6.04 15.29 -11.80
N ALA A 141 -7.05 15.79 -12.54
CA ALA A 141 -7.44 17.19 -12.50
C ALA A 141 -7.87 17.69 -11.11
N LYS A 142 -8.35 16.78 -10.23
CA LYS A 142 -8.77 17.15 -8.86
C LYS A 142 -7.63 17.01 -7.83
N ASN A 143 -6.67 16.13 -8.07
CA ASN A 143 -5.69 15.76 -7.06
C ASN A 143 -4.27 16.19 -7.40
N LEU A 144 -3.91 16.28 -8.68
CA LEU A 144 -2.56 16.63 -9.13
C LEU A 144 -2.58 17.99 -9.87
N ASP A 145 -3.20 19.01 -9.24
CA ASP A 145 -3.21 20.37 -9.78
C ASP A 145 -1.86 21.05 -9.50
N PRO A 146 -1.04 21.36 -10.52
CA PRO A 146 0.28 21.97 -10.32
C PRO A 146 0.21 23.41 -9.80
N GLU A 147 -0.92 24.10 -10.00
CA GLU A 147 -1.12 25.46 -9.48
C GLU A 147 -1.79 25.47 -8.10
N ARG A 148 -2.21 24.31 -7.59
CA ARG A 148 -2.87 24.17 -6.28
C ARG A 148 -4.14 24.99 -6.11
N MET A 149 -4.81 25.31 -7.20
CA MET A 149 -6.14 25.91 -7.18
C MET A 149 -7.18 24.95 -6.61
N THR A 150 -6.99 23.65 -6.89
CA THR A 150 -7.74 22.55 -6.27
C THR A 150 -6.88 21.86 -5.24
N ARG A 151 -7.39 21.74 -3.99
CA ARG A 151 -6.71 21.07 -2.88
C ARG A 151 -7.62 20.00 -2.32
N THR A 152 -7.05 18.83 -2.02
CA THR A 152 -7.78 17.71 -1.44
C THR A 152 -7.03 17.13 -0.26
N GLU A 153 -7.76 16.52 0.68
CA GLU A 153 -7.13 15.74 1.76
C GLU A 153 -6.45 14.48 1.23
N PHE A 154 -6.85 14.00 0.03
CA PHE A 154 -6.23 12.85 -0.60
C PHE A 154 -4.74 13.08 -0.92
N TRP A 155 -4.35 14.31 -1.28
CA TRP A 155 -2.98 14.76 -1.42
C TRP A 155 -2.79 16.16 -0.82
N PRO A 156 -2.59 16.26 0.50
CA PRO A 156 -2.44 17.53 1.21
C PRO A 156 -1.00 18.05 1.11
N ALA A 157 -0.58 18.43 -0.11
CA ALA A 157 0.80 18.78 -0.41
C ALA A 157 1.31 19.93 0.48
N GLU A 158 0.44 20.89 0.83
CA GLU A 158 0.78 22.00 1.72
C GLU A 158 1.15 21.53 3.14
N GLU A 159 0.39 20.55 3.66
CA GLU A 159 0.67 19.97 4.97
C GLU A 159 1.95 19.15 4.95
N ILE A 160 2.14 18.33 3.92
CA ILE A 160 3.35 17.52 3.74
C ILE A 160 4.58 18.43 3.71
N VAL A 161 4.54 19.51 2.91
CA VAL A 161 5.61 20.51 2.82
C VAL A 161 5.83 21.23 4.16
N SER A 162 4.76 21.61 4.87
CA SER A 162 4.86 22.30 6.17
C SER A 162 5.57 21.46 7.24
N ARG A 163 5.50 20.11 7.08
CA ARG A 163 6.20 19.13 7.94
C ARG A 163 7.64 18.87 7.49
N GLY A 164 8.14 19.56 6.45
CA GLY A 164 9.51 19.44 5.95
C GLY A 164 9.72 18.25 4.98
N TYR A 165 8.66 17.66 4.47
CA TYR A 165 8.72 16.60 3.48
C TYR A 165 8.46 17.14 2.07
N ALA A 166 9.16 16.64 1.07
CA ALA A 166 8.74 16.85 -0.31
C ALA A 166 7.49 16.05 -0.61
N ALA A 167 6.48 16.73 -1.16
CA ALA A 167 5.25 16.11 -1.63
C ALA A 167 5.40 15.78 -3.12
N ILE A 168 5.50 14.48 -3.44
CA ILE A 168 5.69 13.97 -4.80
C ILE A 168 4.51 13.07 -5.14
N ALA A 169 3.99 13.17 -6.35
CA ALA A 169 2.95 12.27 -6.84
C ALA A 169 3.08 12.02 -8.34
N PHE A 170 2.66 10.85 -8.79
CA PHE A 170 2.44 10.54 -10.20
C PHE A 170 1.06 9.91 -10.40
N TYR A 171 0.52 10.06 -11.59
CA TYR A 171 -0.77 9.46 -11.91
C TYR A 171 -0.56 8.02 -12.41
N TYR A 172 -1.19 7.07 -11.75
CA TYR A 172 -0.97 5.64 -12.00
C TYR A 172 -1.29 5.20 -13.43
N GLU A 173 -2.26 5.85 -14.09
CA GLU A 173 -2.63 5.54 -15.47
C GLU A 173 -1.63 6.06 -16.51
N ASP A 174 -0.64 6.89 -16.13
CA ASP A 174 0.50 7.18 -17.01
C ASP A 174 1.34 5.92 -17.28
N VAL A 175 1.28 4.96 -16.37
CA VAL A 175 1.98 3.68 -16.50
C VAL A 175 1.12 2.66 -17.21
N ALA A 176 -0.10 2.43 -16.71
CA ALA A 176 -1.01 1.44 -17.23
C ALA A 176 -2.47 1.83 -16.94
N PRO A 177 -3.38 1.78 -17.92
CA PRO A 177 -4.78 2.10 -17.72
C PRO A 177 -5.45 1.18 -16.70
N ASP A 178 -6.36 1.75 -15.88
CA ASP A 178 -7.15 1.01 -14.90
C ASP A 178 -8.47 0.51 -15.51
N ARG A 179 -8.36 -0.40 -16.45
CA ARG A 179 -9.49 -1.03 -17.12
C ARG A 179 -9.15 -2.44 -17.59
N TYR A 180 -10.17 -3.29 -17.75
CA TYR A 180 -9.98 -4.72 -18.04
C TYR A 180 -9.27 -5.00 -19.39
N ASP A 181 -9.39 -4.11 -20.38
CA ASP A 181 -8.72 -4.19 -21.68
C ASP A 181 -7.39 -3.39 -21.72
N GLY A 182 -6.95 -2.88 -20.57
CA GLY A 182 -5.81 -1.96 -20.44
C GLY A 182 -4.47 -2.51 -20.93
N PHE A 183 -4.35 -3.84 -21.07
CA PHE A 183 -3.11 -4.48 -21.54
C PHE A 183 -2.74 -4.13 -22.99
N ALA A 184 -3.68 -3.59 -23.80
CA ALA A 184 -3.40 -3.12 -25.14
C ALA A 184 -2.69 -1.75 -25.22
N SER A 185 -2.46 -1.09 -24.06
CA SER A 185 -1.87 0.25 -23.99
C SER A 185 -0.99 0.42 -22.74
N GLY A 186 -0.50 1.64 -22.50
CA GLY A 186 0.46 1.89 -21.44
C GLY A 186 1.78 1.17 -21.67
N VAL A 187 2.39 0.65 -20.61
CA VAL A 187 3.70 -0.01 -20.68
C VAL A 187 3.69 -1.41 -21.30
N TYR A 188 2.53 -2.08 -21.37
CA TYR A 188 2.47 -3.49 -21.77
C TYR A 188 2.94 -3.75 -23.21
N PRO A 189 2.43 -3.04 -24.24
CA PRO A 189 2.87 -3.26 -25.61
C PRO A 189 4.33 -2.89 -25.85
N LEU A 190 4.91 -2.08 -24.97
CA LEU A 190 6.34 -1.72 -25.05
C LEU A 190 7.27 -2.89 -24.71
N TYR A 191 6.81 -3.84 -23.86
CA TYR A 191 7.62 -4.94 -23.36
C TYR A 191 7.16 -6.31 -23.81
N GLY A 192 6.01 -6.45 -24.46
CA GLY A 192 5.47 -7.71 -24.87
C GLY A 192 4.46 -7.61 -26.00
N ASP A 193 3.82 -8.73 -26.30
CA ASP A 193 2.63 -8.77 -27.13
C ASP A 193 1.40 -8.92 -26.22
N PRO A 194 0.50 -7.94 -26.18
CA PRO A 194 -0.71 -8.04 -25.35
C PRO A 194 -1.60 -9.26 -25.66
N ALA A 195 -1.56 -9.77 -26.90
CA ALA A 195 -2.33 -10.95 -27.30
C ALA A 195 -1.68 -12.27 -26.88
N ALA A 196 -0.38 -12.27 -26.57
CA ALA A 196 0.40 -13.45 -26.20
C ALA A 196 0.68 -13.51 -24.67
N ARG A 197 -0.11 -12.81 -23.85
CA ARG A 197 0.09 -12.80 -22.41
C ARG A 197 -0.12 -14.16 -21.79
N THR A 198 0.77 -14.50 -20.86
CA THR A 198 0.70 -15.69 -20.02
C THR A 198 -0.05 -15.40 -18.72
N GLU A 199 -0.40 -16.43 -17.98
CA GLU A 199 -1.08 -16.28 -16.69
C GLU A 199 -0.22 -15.68 -15.59
N THR A 200 1.11 -15.67 -15.75
CA THR A 200 2.07 -15.09 -14.79
C THR A 200 2.62 -13.75 -15.25
N ASP A 201 2.15 -13.18 -16.35
CA ASP A 201 2.54 -11.84 -16.74
C ASP A 201 1.94 -10.77 -15.81
N TRP A 202 2.70 -9.73 -15.59
CA TRP A 202 2.39 -8.68 -14.63
C TRP A 202 1.03 -8.02 -14.84
N GLY A 203 0.28 -7.87 -13.73
CA GLY A 203 -0.97 -7.11 -13.69
C GLY A 203 -0.74 -5.60 -13.51
N ALA A 204 -1.83 -4.84 -13.49
CA ALA A 204 -1.78 -3.40 -13.40
C ALA A 204 -1.12 -2.91 -12.09
N LEU A 205 -1.39 -3.56 -10.96
CA LEU A 205 -0.76 -3.19 -9.69
C LEU A 205 0.77 -3.32 -9.74
N SER A 206 1.28 -4.35 -10.44
CA SER A 206 2.72 -4.53 -10.62
C SER A 206 3.33 -3.48 -11.55
N ALA A 207 2.60 -3.09 -12.60
CA ALA A 207 3.01 -2.01 -13.50
C ALA A 207 3.04 -0.66 -12.78
N TRP A 208 2.02 -0.33 -11.99
CA TRP A 208 1.98 0.92 -11.20
C TRP A 208 3.08 0.97 -10.14
N ALA A 209 3.39 -0.16 -9.50
CA ALA A 209 4.52 -0.27 -8.55
C ALA A 209 5.88 -0.07 -9.26
N TRP A 210 6.02 -0.58 -10.47
CA TRP A 210 7.18 -0.30 -11.31
C TRP A 210 7.28 1.20 -11.63
N GLY A 211 6.15 1.88 -11.90
CA GLY A 211 6.10 3.33 -12.09
C GLY A 211 6.62 4.10 -10.86
N ALA A 212 6.25 3.69 -9.64
CA ALA A 212 6.77 4.27 -8.41
C ALA A 212 8.31 4.15 -8.32
N SER A 213 8.87 3.02 -8.76
CA SER A 213 10.33 2.84 -8.84
C SER A 213 11.00 3.79 -9.85
N ARG A 214 10.29 4.20 -10.92
CA ARG A 214 10.81 5.20 -11.89
C ARG A 214 10.86 6.60 -11.26
N VAL A 215 9.87 6.93 -10.42
CA VAL A 215 9.90 8.18 -9.63
C VAL A 215 11.07 8.14 -8.64
N MET A 216 11.33 6.99 -8.01
CA MET A 216 12.50 6.80 -7.14
C MET A 216 13.83 6.99 -7.91
N ASP A 217 13.91 6.53 -9.17
CA ASP A 217 15.10 6.74 -10.01
C ASP A 217 15.37 8.24 -10.27
N TRP A 218 14.31 9.05 -10.43
CA TRP A 218 14.44 10.50 -10.51
C TRP A 218 14.90 11.12 -9.19
N ILE A 219 14.31 10.69 -8.06
CA ILE A 219 14.65 11.19 -6.72
C ILE A 219 16.14 11.03 -6.43
N GLU A 220 16.76 9.93 -6.87
CA GLU A 220 18.20 9.69 -6.72
C GLU A 220 19.06 10.72 -7.46
N THR A 221 18.51 11.44 -8.43
CA THR A 221 19.22 12.48 -9.22
C THR A 221 18.93 13.91 -8.76
N GLU A 222 17.94 14.11 -7.88
CA GLU A 222 17.54 15.44 -7.41
C GLU A 222 18.26 15.78 -6.08
N PRO A 223 19.26 16.68 -6.11
CA PRO A 223 20.12 16.92 -4.93
C PRO A 223 19.41 17.54 -3.74
N ARG A 224 18.19 18.10 -3.91
CA ARG A 224 17.37 18.66 -2.83
C ARG A 224 16.58 17.59 -2.07
N LEU A 225 16.58 16.33 -2.54
CA LEU A 225 15.87 15.20 -1.93
C LEU A 225 16.84 14.23 -1.26
N ASP A 226 16.48 13.76 -0.07
CA ASP A 226 17.20 12.66 0.57
C ASP A 226 16.66 11.31 0.03
N ALA A 227 17.41 10.75 -0.92
CA ALA A 227 17.05 9.46 -1.53
C ALA A 227 17.06 8.28 -0.54
N LYS A 228 17.59 8.45 0.67
CA LYS A 228 17.55 7.42 1.73
C LYS A 228 16.33 7.56 2.64
N ALA A 229 15.57 8.64 2.50
CA ALA A 229 14.40 8.95 3.33
C ALA A 229 13.14 9.15 2.46
N VAL A 230 12.84 8.18 1.61
CA VAL A 230 11.68 8.20 0.70
C VAL A 230 10.60 7.25 1.20
N ALA A 231 9.39 7.78 1.38
CA ALA A 231 8.18 7.00 1.65
C ALA A 231 7.37 6.81 0.36
N VAL A 232 6.89 5.60 0.09
CA VAL A 232 5.86 5.33 -0.92
C VAL A 232 4.51 5.16 -0.24
N ILE A 233 3.47 5.79 -0.80
CA ILE A 233 2.11 5.77 -0.23
C ILE A 233 1.07 5.56 -1.32
N GLY A 234 0.02 4.83 -0.97
CA GLY A 234 -1.17 4.67 -1.80
C GLY A 234 -2.40 4.30 -0.99
N HIS A 235 -3.56 4.50 -1.58
CA HIS A 235 -4.88 4.21 -1.01
C HIS A 235 -5.62 3.20 -1.88
N SER A 236 -6.37 2.26 -1.26
CA SER A 236 -7.18 1.29 -1.99
C SER A 236 -6.31 0.44 -2.92
N ARG A 237 -6.60 0.40 -4.23
CA ARG A 237 -5.71 -0.21 -5.25
C ARG A 237 -4.31 0.39 -5.24
N GLY A 238 -4.19 1.70 -4.97
CA GLY A 238 -2.90 2.35 -4.75
C GLY A 238 -2.18 1.85 -3.49
N GLY A 239 -2.93 1.48 -2.44
CA GLY A 239 -2.40 0.85 -1.23
C GLY A 239 -1.85 -0.57 -1.49
N LYS A 240 -2.58 -1.38 -2.28
CA LYS A 240 -2.07 -2.68 -2.76
C LYS A 240 -0.76 -2.48 -3.56
N THR A 241 -0.75 -1.43 -4.41
CA THR A 241 0.41 -1.06 -5.23
C THR A 241 1.60 -0.59 -4.39
N SER A 242 1.37 0.27 -3.39
CA SER A 242 2.45 0.76 -2.52
C SER A 242 3.09 -0.37 -1.72
N LEU A 243 2.29 -1.34 -1.24
CA LEU A 243 2.81 -2.52 -0.56
C LEU A 243 3.71 -3.35 -1.47
N TRP A 244 3.28 -3.60 -2.73
CA TRP A 244 4.10 -4.31 -3.70
C TRP A 244 5.35 -3.53 -4.12
N ALA A 245 5.26 -2.19 -4.26
CA ALA A 245 6.42 -1.33 -4.49
C ALA A 245 7.44 -1.44 -3.34
N GLY A 246 6.98 -1.33 -2.09
CA GLY A 246 7.85 -1.49 -0.92
C GLY A 246 8.46 -2.88 -0.78
N ALA A 247 7.74 -3.93 -1.15
CA ALA A 247 8.24 -5.31 -1.14
C ALA A 247 9.34 -5.56 -2.18
N THR A 248 9.25 -4.91 -3.36
CA THR A 248 10.12 -5.16 -4.52
C THR A 248 11.21 -4.12 -4.72
N ASP A 249 11.07 -2.90 -4.20
CA ASP A 249 12.07 -1.85 -4.29
C ASP A 249 12.56 -1.45 -2.89
N THR A 250 13.75 -1.91 -2.55
CA THR A 250 14.33 -1.74 -1.21
C THR A 250 14.81 -0.32 -0.92
N ARG A 251 14.78 0.59 -1.88
CA ARG A 251 15.14 2.00 -1.71
C ARG A 251 14.08 2.82 -0.95
N PHE A 252 12.81 2.37 -0.96
CA PHE A 252 11.78 3.00 -0.14
C PHE A 252 12.03 2.73 1.35
N ALA A 253 12.33 3.77 2.12
CA ALA A 253 12.59 3.68 3.55
C ALA A 253 11.32 3.40 4.36
N LEU A 254 10.18 3.90 3.90
CA LEU A 254 8.86 3.68 4.49
C LEU A 254 7.85 3.29 3.41
N THR A 255 7.04 2.29 3.70
CA THR A 255 5.89 1.89 2.87
C THR A 255 4.60 2.21 3.63
N CYS A 256 3.75 3.07 3.07
CA CYS A 256 2.45 3.44 3.63
C CYS A 256 1.33 2.79 2.82
N VAL A 257 0.50 2.02 3.50
CA VAL A 257 -0.57 1.20 2.91
C VAL A 257 -1.89 1.62 3.53
N ASN A 258 -2.78 2.24 2.75
CA ASN A 258 -4.04 2.76 3.28
C ASN A 258 -5.24 2.05 2.67
N ASP A 259 -6.13 1.52 3.52
CA ASP A 259 -7.40 0.87 3.16
C ASP A 259 -7.27 -0.10 1.97
N SER A 260 -6.27 -0.99 2.00
CA SER A 260 -5.85 -1.74 0.82
C SER A 260 -6.61 -3.04 0.58
N GLY A 261 -7.18 -3.64 1.60
CA GLY A 261 -8.05 -4.81 1.50
C GLY A 261 -7.42 -6.08 0.90
N CYS A 262 -8.24 -6.86 0.22
CA CYS A 262 -7.84 -8.12 -0.43
C CYS A 262 -6.81 -7.88 -1.54
N GLY A 263 -5.76 -8.70 -1.58
CA GLY A 263 -4.61 -8.50 -2.48
C GLY A 263 -3.75 -7.29 -2.10
N GLY A 264 -4.00 -6.67 -0.95
CA GLY A 264 -3.19 -5.65 -0.30
C GLY A 264 -2.75 -6.13 1.07
N ALA A 265 -3.23 -5.48 2.13
CA ALA A 265 -2.83 -5.78 3.51
C ALA A 265 -3.67 -6.86 4.20
N ARG A 266 -4.90 -7.13 3.75
CA ARG A 266 -5.84 -8.03 4.44
C ARG A 266 -5.55 -9.51 4.18
N LEU A 267 -5.51 -10.32 5.25
CA LEU A 267 -5.41 -11.78 5.16
C LEU A 267 -6.53 -12.39 4.30
N ASN A 268 -6.17 -13.28 3.39
CA ASN A 268 -7.10 -14.08 2.60
C ASN A 268 -7.61 -15.30 3.38
N HIS A 269 -6.77 -15.89 4.25
CA HIS A 269 -7.12 -17.03 5.11
C HIS A 269 -7.98 -16.62 6.33
N LEU A 270 -8.44 -15.37 6.36
CA LEU A 270 -9.41 -14.88 7.32
C LEU A 270 -10.72 -14.55 6.58
N LEU A 271 -11.69 -15.45 6.65
CA LEU A 271 -12.99 -15.27 6.00
C LEU A 271 -13.84 -14.26 6.78
N LEU A 272 -13.95 -13.06 6.26
CA LEU A 272 -14.76 -11.98 6.81
C LEU A 272 -16.03 -11.79 5.97
N SER A 273 -17.18 -11.78 6.62
CA SER A 273 -18.43 -11.38 5.96
C SER A 273 -18.32 -9.93 5.48
N ASN A 274 -18.81 -9.64 4.28
CA ASN A 274 -18.80 -8.31 3.65
C ASN A 274 -17.41 -7.74 3.26
N ALA A 275 -16.33 -8.52 3.40
CA ALA A 275 -15.03 -8.12 2.90
C ALA A 275 -14.81 -8.59 1.45
N GLU A 276 -13.97 -7.86 0.71
CA GLU A 276 -13.53 -8.28 -0.64
C GLU A 276 -12.93 -9.70 -0.58
N THR A 277 -13.15 -10.50 -1.61
CA THR A 277 -12.51 -11.82 -1.77
C THR A 277 -11.70 -11.84 -3.06
N ILE A 278 -10.83 -12.84 -3.22
CA ILE A 278 -10.10 -13.06 -4.48
C ILE A 278 -11.12 -13.24 -5.63
N GLY A 279 -12.17 -14.05 -5.40
CA GLY A 279 -13.21 -14.29 -6.40
C GLY A 279 -13.94 -13.02 -6.82
N PHE A 280 -14.30 -12.17 -5.84
CA PHE A 280 -14.95 -10.87 -6.10
C PHE A 280 -14.05 -9.96 -6.94
N LEU A 281 -12.80 -9.75 -6.51
CA LEU A 281 -11.87 -8.85 -7.24
C LEU A 281 -11.48 -9.39 -8.60
N ARG A 282 -11.36 -10.73 -8.76
CA ARG A 282 -11.14 -11.35 -10.06
C ARG A 282 -12.27 -11.01 -11.05
N GLY A 283 -13.50 -11.02 -10.58
CA GLY A 283 -14.67 -10.66 -11.40
C GLY A 283 -14.76 -9.16 -11.69
N ALA A 284 -14.53 -8.33 -10.69
CA ALA A 284 -14.69 -6.88 -10.79
C ALA A 284 -13.50 -6.17 -11.45
N GLN A 285 -12.27 -6.66 -11.21
CA GLN A 285 -11.01 -6.01 -11.63
C GLN A 285 -9.99 -7.05 -12.11
N PRO A 286 -10.27 -7.80 -13.19
CA PRO A 286 -9.44 -8.91 -13.63
C PRO A 286 -8.02 -8.52 -14.08
N HIS A 287 -7.80 -7.24 -14.36
CA HIS A 287 -6.53 -6.69 -14.82
C HIS A 287 -5.56 -6.30 -13.69
N TRP A 288 -6.04 -6.20 -12.43
CA TRP A 288 -5.19 -5.72 -11.34
C TRP A 288 -4.05 -6.68 -11.02
N MET A 289 -4.35 -7.97 -10.95
CA MET A 289 -3.41 -9.04 -10.64
C MET A 289 -3.06 -9.84 -11.89
N CYS A 290 -2.08 -10.73 -11.81
CA CYS A 290 -1.84 -11.72 -12.86
C CYS A 290 -3.02 -12.72 -12.96
N ALA A 291 -3.17 -13.36 -14.11
CA ALA A 291 -4.30 -14.28 -14.32
C ALA A 291 -4.25 -15.50 -13.40
N ALA A 292 -3.05 -15.95 -13.01
CA ALA A 292 -2.84 -17.06 -12.08
C ALA A 292 -3.49 -16.85 -10.71
N TRP A 293 -3.60 -15.59 -10.25
CA TRP A 293 -4.26 -15.25 -8.97
C TRP A 293 -5.71 -15.72 -8.90
N GLY A 294 -6.40 -15.68 -10.02
CA GLY A 294 -7.80 -16.07 -10.09
C GLY A 294 -8.08 -17.55 -9.78
N ARG A 295 -7.07 -18.42 -9.76
CA ARG A 295 -7.19 -19.83 -9.36
C ARG A 295 -7.66 -19.99 -7.91
N TRP A 296 -7.42 -18.98 -7.09
CA TRP A 296 -7.70 -19.01 -5.66
C TRP A 296 -9.06 -18.41 -5.29
N GLY A 297 -9.79 -17.82 -6.25
CA GLY A 297 -11.14 -17.30 -6.02
C GLY A 297 -12.12 -18.40 -5.64
N GLY A 298 -12.73 -18.28 -4.46
CA GLY A 298 -13.56 -19.31 -3.83
C GLY A 298 -12.77 -20.48 -3.21
N ARG A 299 -11.43 -20.38 -3.21
CA ARG A 299 -10.49 -21.35 -2.65
C ARG A 299 -9.38 -20.64 -1.87
N GLU A 300 -9.71 -19.52 -1.25
CA GLU A 300 -8.75 -18.63 -0.57
C GLU A 300 -7.95 -19.39 0.50
N LEU A 301 -8.57 -20.35 1.19
CA LEU A 301 -7.93 -21.15 2.24
C LEU A 301 -6.96 -22.22 1.73
N ASP A 302 -6.91 -22.45 0.42
CA ASP A 302 -5.95 -23.36 -0.24
C ASP A 302 -4.75 -22.61 -0.82
N ALA A 303 -4.74 -21.26 -0.77
CA ALA A 303 -3.67 -20.46 -1.34
C ALA A 303 -2.35 -20.70 -0.58
N PRO A 304 -1.22 -20.92 -1.29
CA PRO A 304 0.08 -21.15 -0.65
C PRO A 304 0.72 -19.85 -0.12
N PHE A 305 0.02 -18.73 -0.21
CA PHE A 305 0.48 -17.39 0.19
C PHE A 305 -0.60 -16.67 1.01
N ASP A 306 -0.15 -15.72 1.85
CA ASP A 306 -1.06 -14.72 2.42
C ASP A 306 -0.33 -13.41 2.76
N GLN A 307 -1.08 -12.36 2.99
CA GLN A 307 -0.63 -10.97 2.97
C GLN A 307 0.36 -10.62 4.09
N HIS A 308 0.38 -11.35 5.21
CA HIS A 308 1.44 -11.23 6.22
C HIS A 308 2.82 -11.57 5.66
N GLN A 309 2.91 -12.53 4.71
CA GLN A 309 4.16 -12.84 4.01
C GLN A 309 4.57 -11.70 3.07
N LEU A 310 3.61 -11.09 2.36
CA LEU A 310 3.89 -9.91 1.52
C LEU A 310 4.42 -8.75 2.35
N MET A 311 3.76 -8.44 3.48
CA MET A 311 4.22 -7.39 4.40
C MET A 311 5.64 -7.65 4.92
N ALA A 312 5.95 -8.90 5.22
CA ALA A 312 7.26 -9.30 5.72
C ALA A 312 8.40 -9.02 4.73
N LEU A 313 8.13 -8.95 3.42
CA LEU A 313 9.14 -8.57 2.41
C LEU A 313 9.64 -7.12 2.58
N VAL A 314 8.91 -6.28 3.31
CA VAL A 314 9.33 -4.90 3.61
C VAL A 314 10.41 -4.88 4.72
N ALA A 315 10.45 -5.87 5.60
CA ALA A 315 11.44 -5.93 6.68
C ALA A 315 12.89 -5.85 6.13
N PRO A 316 13.81 -5.18 6.84
CA PRO A 316 13.68 -4.51 8.14
C PRO A 316 13.25 -3.04 8.09
N ARG A 317 12.82 -2.53 6.89
CA ARG A 317 12.41 -1.14 6.65
C ARG A 317 11.08 -0.85 7.34
N LEU A 318 10.65 0.39 7.30
CA LEU A 318 9.40 0.81 7.95
C LEU A 318 8.18 0.42 7.10
N LEU A 319 7.13 -0.07 7.78
CA LEU A 319 5.83 -0.35 7.19
C LEU A 319 4.74 0.29 8.03
N ALA A 320 3.87 1.09 7.42
CA ALA A 320 2.72 1.72 8.06
C ALA A 320 1.44 1.31 7.36
N VAL A 321 0.54 0.67 8.11
CA VAL A 321 -0.78 0.26 7.62
C VAL A 321 -1.84 1.14 8.26
N GLY A 322 -2.73 1.71 7.46
CA GLY A 322 -3.86 2.51 7.91
C GLY A 322 -5.16 1.96 7.35
N SER A 323 -6.15 1.84 8.23
CA SER A 323 -7.49 1.35 7.88
C SER A 323 -8.56 2.31 8.36
N ALA A 324 -9.73 2.29 7.72
CA ALA A 324 -10.92 3.03 8.16
C ALA A 324 -11.91 2.10 8.86
N SER A 325 -12.46 2.54 10.00
CA SER A 325 -13.27 1.70 10.90
C SER A 325 -14.60 1.21 10.31
N ARG A 326 -15.10 1.87 9.27
CA ARG A 326 -16.33 1.50 8.55
C ARG A 326 -16.08 0.95 7.14
N ASP A 327 -14.82 0.75 6.76
CA ASP A 327 -14.44 0.12 5.50
C ASP A 327 -14.48 -1.41 5.61
N MET A 328 -15.69 -1.95 5.60
CA MET A 328 -15.89 -3.40 5.72
C MET A 328 -15.31 -4.16 4.52
N GLY A 329 -15.26 -3.54 3.34
CA GLY A 329 -14.69 -4.12 2.14
C GLY A 329 -13.20 -4.41 2.29
N ALA A 330 -12.44 -3.47 2.82
CA ALA A 330 -11.02 -3.67 3.09
C ALA A 330 -10.78 -4.63 4.27
N GLY A 331 -11.69 -4.71 5.24
CA GLY A 331 -11.58 -5.61 6.38
C GLY A 331 -10.47 -5.22 7.36
N PRO A 332 -10.63 -4.11 8.11
CA PRO A 332 -9.59 -3.52 8.96
C PRO A 332 -8.93 -4.48 9.95
N TYR A 333 -9.71 -5.39 10.53
CA TYR A 333 -9.17 -6.39 11.45
C TYR A 333 -8.22 -7.38 10.75
N GLY A 334 -8.53 -7.76 9.51
CA GLY A 334 -7.67 -8.62 8.70
C GLY A 334 -6.36 -7.93 8.30
N GLU A 335 -6.38 -6.62 8.03
CA GLU A 335 -5.18 -5.82 7.78
C GLU A 335 -4.30 -5.71 9.05
N TYR A 336 -4.92 -5.48 10.21
CA TYR A 336 -4.23 -5.48 11.50
C TYR A 336 -3.58 -6.82 11.84
N LEU A 337 -4.34 -7.92 11.70
CA LEU A 337 -3.82 -9.26 11.95
C LEU A 337 -2.66 -9.61 11.03
N SER A 338 -2.77 -9.27 9.77
CA SER A 338 -1.69 -9.45 8.80
C SER A 338 -0.41 -8.73 9.25
N ALA A 339 -0.52 -7.47 9.68
CA ALA A 339 0.59 -6.68 10.20
C ALA A 339 1.22 -7.32 11.45
N LYS A 340 0.39 -7.83 12.36
CA LYS A 340 0.84 -8.53 13.56
C LYS A 340 1.60 -9.83 13.21
N LEU A 341 1.04 -10.63 12.30
CA LEU A 341 1.63 -11.90 11.87
C LEU A 341 2.89 -11.74 11.00
N ALA A 342 3.09 -10.58 10.37
CA ALA A 342 4.31 -10.24 9.66
C ALA A 342 5.49 -9.87 10.59
N SER A 343 5.20 -9.47 11.84
CA SER A 343 6.17 -8.93 12.81
C SER A 343 7.42 -9.78 13.03
N PRO A 344 7.36 -11.14 13.06
CA PRO A 344 8.55 -11.98 13.27
C PRO A 344 9.67 -11.74 12.23
N ALA A 345 9.35 -11.24 11.02
CA ALA A 345 10.38 -10.91 10.04
C ALA A 345 11.29 -9.75 10.52
N TRP A 346 10.75 -8.75 11.23
CA TRP A 346 11.54 -7.67 11.84
C TRP A 346 12.37 -8.15 13.03
N GLU A 347 11.87 -9.12 13.79
CA GLU A 347 12.56 -9.69 14.96
C GLU A 347 13.85 -10.40 14.56
N LEU A 348 13.93 -10.98 13.35
CA LEU A 348 15.14 -11.55 12.79
C LEU A 348 16.30 -10.53 12.65
N TYR A 349 15.98 -9.22 12.60
CA TYR A 349 16.95 -8.12 12.56
C TYR A 349 17.12 -7.41 13.90
N GLY A 350 16.59 -7.98 14.98
CA GLY A 350 16.62 -7.36 16.32
C GLY A 350 15.69 -6.13 16.41
N ARG A 351 14.74 -5.98 15.51
CA ARG A 351 13.77 -4.88 15.51
C ARG A 351 12.40 -5.38 15.98
N ARG A 352 11.64 -4.52 16.64
CA ARG A 352 10.24 -4.85 16.97
C ARG A 352 9.37 -4.59 15.75
N GLY A 353 8.52 -5.55 15.40
CA GLY A 353 7.44 -5.36 14.40
C GLY A 353 6.31 -4.48 14.92
N LEU A 354 5.06 -4.91 14.79
CA LEU A 354 3.90 -4.22 15.35
C LEU A 354 3.80 -4.47 16.87
N VAL A 355 4.03 -3.43 17.65
CA VAL A 355 3.86 -3.49 19.10
C VAL A 355 2.41 -3.18 19.45
N SER A 356 1.62 -4.23 19.67
CA SER A 356 0.22 -4.10 20.02
C SER A 356 -0.29 -5.33 20.77
N ALA A 357 -0.97 -5.11 21.90
CA ALA A 357 -1.66 -6.16 22.63
C ALA A 357 -3.06 -6.44 22.08
N ALA A 358 -3.70 -5.45 21.48
CA ALA A 358 -5.09 -5.55 20.99
C ALA A 358 -5.30 -4.67 19.75
N PHE A 359 -6.34 -5.01 18.99
CA PHE A 359 -6.84 -4.19 17.88
C PHE A 359 -7.19 -2.78 18.39
N PRO A 360 -6.71 -1.71 17.73
CA PRO A 360 -6.94 -0.35 18.20
C PRO A 360 -8.41 0.07 18.00
N LYS A 361 -8.85 1.01 18.83
CA LYS A 361 -10.13 1.71 18.62
C LYS A 361 -9.98 2.72 17.48
N ALA A 362 -11.11 3.12 16.89
CA ALA A 362 -11.13 4.19 15.89
C ALA A 362 -10.51 5.48 16.47
N GLY A 363 -9.57 6.07 15.72
CA GLY A 363 -8.76 7.22 16.13
C GLY A 363 -7.42 6.85 16.78
N GLU A 364 -7.19 5.61 17.17
CA GLU A 364 -5.94 5.17 17.78
C GLU A 364 -4.90 4.70 16.75
N ALA A 365 -3.62 4.75 17.16
CA ALA A 365 -2.48 4.24 16.39
C ALA A 365 -1.55 3.42 17.28
N ARG A 366 -0.81 2.48 16.70
CA ARG A 366 0.26 1.68 17.27
C ARG A 366 1.52 1.93 16.44
N GLN A 367 2.48 2.67 16.97
CA GLN A 367 3.62 3.21 16.23
C GLN A 367 4.97 3.00 16.94
N GLU A 368 5.04 2.10 17.90
CA GLU A 368 6.22 1.93 18.76
C GLU A 368 7.30 1.02 18.16
N GLY A 369 6.96 0.24 17.12
CA GLY A 369 7.88 -0.65 16.40
C GLY A 369 8.35 -0.09 15.07
N SER A 370 8.89 -0.97 14.22
CA SER A 370 9.21 -0.68 12.81
C SER A 370 8.02 -0.93 11.87
N LEU A 371 6.97 -1.55 12.37
CA LEU A 371 5.68 -1.70 11.75
C LEU A 371 4.65 -0.92 12.57
N SER A 372 3.84 -0.11 11.91
CA SER A 372 2.76 0.64 12.54
C SER A 372 1.40 0.27 11.98
N TYR A 373 0.37 0.45 12.81
CA TYR A 373 -1.02 0.32 12.40
C TYR A 373 -1.85 1.45 13.02
N HIS A 374 -2.73 2.08 12.24
CA HIS A 374 -3.74 2.98 12.78
C HIS A 374 -5.13 2.67 12.22
N LEU A 375 -6.15 2.97 13.01
CA LEU A 375 -7.55 2.81 12.63
C LEU A 375 -8.22 4.18 12.64
N ARG A 376 -8.44 4.77 11.46
CA ARG A 376 -9.16 6.03 11.32
C ARG A 376 -10.67 5.80 11.51
N ALA A 377 -11.36 6.74 12.15
CA ALA A 377 -12.81 6.77 12.13
C ALA A 377 -13.33 7.16 10.74
N GLY A 378 -14.26 6.40 10.18
CA GLY A 378 -14.92 6.74 8.91
C GLY A 378 -14.87 5.66 7.85
N GLU A 379 -15.20 6.09 6.62
CA GLU A 379 -15.37 5.28 5.42
C GLU A 379 -14.06 5.12 4.63
N HIS A 380 -14.11 4.35 3.54
CA HIS A 380 -13.03 4.10 2.58
C HIS A 380 -12.51 5.40 1.94
N ASP A 381 -11.42 5.96 2.45
CA ASP A 381 -10.78 7.17 1.93
C ASP A 381 -9.35 7.35 2.49
N LEU A 382 -8.56 8.23 1.86
CA LEU A 382 -7.28 8.73 2.39
C LEU A 382 -7.48 10.19 2.82
N LYS A 383 -7.32 10.45 4.11
CA LYS A 383 -7.57 11.73 4.75
C LYS A 383 -6.31 12.37 5.32
N LEU A 384 -6.38 13.66 5.60
CA LEU A 384 -5.30 14.40 6.27
C LEU A 384 -4.89 13.73 7.60
N SER A 385 -5.84 13.14 8.32
CA SER A 385 -5.56 12.40 9.56
C SER A 385 -4.68 11.16 9.34
N ASP A 386 -4.84 10.44 8.21
CA ASP A 386 -3.98 9.32 7.86
C ASP A 386 -2.57 9.81 7.52
N TRP A 387 -2.46 10.88 6.71
CA TRP A 387 -1.19 11.51 6.38
C TRP A 387 -0.42 11.94 7.63
N ASN A 388 -1.09 12.55 8.60
CA ASN A 388 -0.47 12.94 9.86
C ASN A 388 0.08 11.72 10.61
N ARG A 389 -0.64 10.59 10.66
CA ARG A 389 -0.15 9.34 11.27
C ARG A 389 1.07 8.79 10.56
N TYR A 390 1.11 8.84 9.23
CA TYR A 390 2.27 8.39 8.44
C TYR A 390 3.49 9.28 8.67
N MET A 391 3.31 10.60 8.65
CA MET A 391 4.39 11.56 8.95
C MET A 391 4.89 11.44 10.40
N ASP A 392 4.00 11.33 11.39
CA ASP A 392 4.37 11.12 12.79
C ASP A 392 5.19 9.84 12.98
N PHE A 393 4.84 8.78 12.27
CA PHE A 393 5.59 7.52 12.31
C PHE A 393 6.97 7.66 11.69
N PHE A 394 7.08 8.36 10.56
CA PHE A 394 8.35 8.60 9.90
C PHE A 394 9.26 9.51 10.73
N ASP A 395 8.73 10.62 11.29
CA ASP A 395 9.48 11.52 12.18
C ASP A 395 10.12 10.80 13.37
N ARG A 396 9.40 9.87 13.99
CA ARG A 396 9.91 9.08 15.12
C ARG A 396 11.10 8.20 14.72
N SER A 397 11.13 7.73 13.49
CA SER A 397 12.20 6.87 12.99
C SER A 397 13.47 7.64 12.65
N GLN A 398 13.35 8.94 12.28
CA GLN A 398 14.47 9.81 11.96
C GLN A 398 15.20 10.33 13.23
N LYS A 399 14.56 10.25 14.40
CA LYS A 399 15.11 10.71 15.68
C LYS A 399 15.89 9.65 16.45
N LYS A 400 15.95 8.43 15.93
CA LYS A 400 16.69 7.30 16.52
C LYS A 400 18.01 7.10 15.78
#